data_6800b9ab5f1015d371b50c4671fce52e
#
_entry.id   6800b9ab5f1015d371b50c4671fce52e
#
_cell.length_a   1.000
_cell.length_b   1.000
_cell.length_c   1.000
_cell.angle_alpha   90.00
_cell.angle_beta   90.00
_cell.angle_gamma   90.00
#
_symmetry.space_group_name_H-M   'P 1'
#
loop_
_entity.id
_entity.type
_entity.pdbx_description
1 polymer ?
#
loop_
_entity_poly.entity_id
_entity_poly.type
_entity_poly.pdbx_seq_one_letter_code
_entity_poly.pdbx_strand_id
1 'polypeptide(L)'
;MHIKNFRQYTPENPDVPGAMYLKSEDGQDWYECQSLFSAETLKVVYNSAGVITGIGRVASVLWPVGQSVVEVADTEENRKADISGRWGFDGEKITDLLTAEKARGMKGDEINAWRNEMEAANYTFEHNG
;
A
#
# COMPACT_ATOMS: atom_id res chain seq x y z
N MET A 1 4.33 -1.95 -12.48
CA MET A 1 5.57 -1.52 -11.81
C MET A 1 5.52 -1.90 -10.34
N HIS A 2 6.54 -2.55 -9.88
CA HIS A 2 6.63 -3.00 -8.51
C HIS A 2 8.09 -2.90 -8.08
N ILE A 3 8.40 -2.01 -7.15
CA ILE A 3 9.76 -1.73 -6.71
C ILE A 3 9.83 -1.96 -5.20
N LYS A 4 10.74 -2.85 -4.79
CA LYS A 4 10.75 -3.37 -3.42
C LYS A 4 11.88 -2.84 -2.56
N ASN A 5 11.60 -2.78 -1.26
CA ASN A 5 12.59 -2.61 -0.20
C ASN A 5 13.50 -1.41 -0.38
N PHE A 6 12.87 -0.24 -0.39
CA PHE A 6 13.61 1.01 -0.37
C PHE A 6 14.26 1.23 1.00
N ARG A 7 15.49 1.74 0.97
CA ARG A 7 16.17 2.15 2.20
C ARG A 7 17.02 3.36 1.94
N GLN A 8 17.32 4.08 3.00
CA GLN A 8 18.14 5.28 2.91
C GLN A 8 19.54 4.94 2.41
N TYR A 9 20.09 5.81 1.58
CA TYR A 9 21.47 5.73 1.13
C TYR A 9 22.01 7.13 0.87
N THR A 10 23.33 7.24 0.75
CA THR A 10 23.99 8.49 0.39
C THR A 10 24.63 8.30 -0.97
N PRO A 11 24.15 9.01 -2.02
CA PRO A 11 24.79 8.94 -3.32
C PRO A 11 26.17 9.60 -3.30
N GLU A 12 27.05 9.19 -4.21
CA GLU A 12 28.39 9.76 -4.29
C GLU A 12 28.36 11.25 -4.63
N ASN A 13 27.47 11.63 -5.55
CA ASN A 13 27.31 13.02 -5.99
C ASN A 13 25.86 13.42 -5.87
N PRO A 14 25.38 13.73 -4.67
CA PRO A 14 23.96 14.10 -4.50
C PRO A 14 23.68 15.44 -5.17
N ASP A 15 22.56 15.50 -5.90
CA ASP A 15 22.10 16.75 -6.53
C ASP A 15 21.79 17.79 -5.48
N VAL A 16 21.27 17.36 -4.32
CA VAL A 16 20.98 18.26 -3.20
C VAL A 16 21.70 17.73 -1.97
N PRO A 17 22.86 18.33 -1.62
CA PRO A 17 23.59 17.91 -0.42
C PRO A 17 22.75 18.04 0.84
N GLY A 18 22.77 17.01 1.68
CA GLY A 18 22.00 16.99 2.91
C GLY A 18 20.56 16.49 2.74
N ALA A 19 20.09 16.28 1.51
CA ALA A 19 18.78 15.69 1.28
C ALA A 19 18.79 14.19 1.57
N MET A 20 17.62 13.65 1.86
CA MET A 20 17.48 12.20 2.07
C MET A 20 17.23 11.50 0.75
N TYR A 21 17.86 10.36 0.55
CA TYR A 21 17.74 9.54 -0.64
C TYR A 21 17.36 8.12 -0.27
N LEU A 22 16.57 7.48 -1.14
CA LEU A 22 16.18 6.08 -0.99
C LEU A 22 16.59 5.29 -2.22
N LYS A 23 17.01 4.06 -2.00
CA LYS A 23 17.35 3.13 -3.08
C LYS A 23 16.67 1.78 -2.82
N SER A 24 16.07 1.22 -3.85
CA SER A 24 15.40 -0.08 -3.77
C SER A 24 16.40 -1.24 -3.75
N GLU A 25 15.91 -2.46 -3.49
CA GLU A 25 16.76 -3.64 -3.47
C GLU A 25 17.41 -3.94 -4.83
N ASP A 26 16.79 -3.50 -5.92
CA ASP A 26 17.35 -3.64 -7.28
C ASP A 26 18.13 -2.41 -7.74
N GLY A 27 18.44 -1.50 -6.83
CA GLY A 27 19.34 -0.38 -7.11
C GLY A 27 18.68 0.86 -7.68
N GLN A 28 17.37 1.00 -7.64
CA GLN A 28 16.68 2.16 -8.20
C GLN A 28 16.53 3.27 -7.15
N ASP A 29 16.94 4.48 -7.51
CA ASP A 29 16.77 5.67 -6.68
C ASP A 29 15.30 6.11 -6.73
N TRP A 30 14.73 6.47 -5.56
CA TRP A 30 13.33 6.84 -5.46
C TRP A 30 12.95 8.03 -6.33
N TYR A 31 13.78 9.05 -6.36
CA TYR A 31 13.50 10.24 -7.17
C TYR A 31 13.56 9.93 -8.66
N GLU A 32 14.53 9.13 -9.08
CA GLU A 32 14.69 8.76 -10.48
C GLU A 32 13.60 7.81 -10.97
N CYS A 33 13.22 6.83 -10.16
CA CYS A 33 12.25 5.82 -10.59
C CYS A 33 10.81 6.34 -10.61
N GLN A 34 10.53 7.49 -10.01
CA GLN A 34 9.18 8.05 -10.04
C GLN A 34 8.66 8.25 -11.46
N SER A 35 9.53 8.57 -12.41
CA SER A 35 9.14 8.77 -13.80
C SER A 35 8.71 7.48 -14.50
N LEU A 36 9.00 6.32 -13.92
CA LEU A 36 8.62 5.03 -14.49
C LEU A 36 7.17 4.67 -14.20
N PHE A 37 6.55 5.34 -13.23
CA PHE A 37 5.15 5.08 -12.89
C PHE A 37 4.21 5.80 -13.85
N SER A 38 3.08 5.15 -14.14
CA SER A 38 2.03 5.76 -14.96
C SER A 38 1.29 6.84 -14.16
N ALA A 39 0.91 7.93 -14.82
CA ALA A 39 0.11 8.97 -14.17
C ALA A 39 -1.32 8.51 -13.87
N GLU A 40 -1.76 7.40 -14.46
CA GLU A 40 -3.15 6.94 -14.36
C GLU A 40 -3.39 5.86 -13.32
N THR A 41 -2.34 5.36 -12.69
CA THR A 41 -2.45 4.28 -11.71
C THR A 41 -2.42 4.81 -10.28
N LEU A 42 -2.85 3.97 -9.33
CA LEU A 42 -2.61 4.19 -7.92
C LEU A 42 -1.24 3.62 -7.55
N LYS A 43 -0.49 4.35 -6.75
CA LYS A 43 0.76 3.88 -6.18
C LYS A 43 0.50 3.51 -4.73
N VAL A 44 0.86 2.31 -4.37
CA VAL A 44 0.63 1.76 -3.03
C VAL A 44 1.96 1.51 -2.36
N VAL A 45 2.15 2.07 -1.18
CA VAL A 45 3.31 1.81 -0.33
C VAL A 45 2.90 0.80 0.73
N TYR A 46 3.65 -0.27 0.88
CA TYR A 46 3.37 -1.28 1.89
C TYR A 46 4.67 -1.68 2.60
N ASN A 47 4.53 -2.05 3.87
CA ASN A 47 5.67 -2.42 4.70
C ASN A 47 6.00 -3.91 4.58
N SER A 48 7.00 -4.38 5.33
CA SER A 48 7.45 -5.77 5.28
C SER A 48 6.39 -6.77 5.76
N ALA A 49 5.41 -6.31 6.52
CA ALA A 49 4.27 -7.14 6.94
C ALA A 49 3.16 -7.18 5.90
N GLY A 50 3.31 -6.46 4.79
CA GLY A 50 2.30 -6.40 3.75
C GLY A 50 1.19 -5.40 4.02
N VAL A 51 1.34 -4.54 5.04
CA VAL A 51 0.31 -3.55 5.39
C VAL A 51 0.53 -2.28 4.59
N ILE A 52 -0.54 -1.75 4.00
CA ILE A 52 -0.50 -0.51 3.23
C ILE A 52 -0.32 0.68 4.18
N THR A 53 0.71 1.47 3.92
CA THR A 53 1.05 2.64 4.71
C THR A 53 1.00 3.94 3.91
N GLY A 54 0.82 3.85 2.60
CA GLY A 54 0.65 5.00 1.73
C GLY A 54 -0.08 4.62 0.48
N ILE A 55 -0.89 5.52 -0.05
CA ILE A 55 -1.62 5.30 -1.30
C ILE A 55 -1.94 6.64 -1.96
N GLY A 56 -1.80 6.71 -3.27
CA GLY A 56 -2.11 7.92 -4.03
C GLY A 56 -1.75 7.77 -5.49
N ARG A 57 -2.22 8.70 -6.31
CA ARG A 57 -1.93 8.70 -7.75
C ARG A 57 -0.59 9.35 -8.07
N VAL A 58 -0.12 10.23 -7.21
CA VAL A 58 1.11 10.99 -7.43
C VAL A 58 2.24 10.40 -6.60
N ALA A 59 3.20 9.76 -7.26
CA ALA A 59 4.31 9.10 -6.57
C ALA A 59 5.15 10.07 -5.73
N SER A 60 5.33 11.30 -6.19
CA SER A 60 6.20 12.27 -5.52
C SER A 60 5.74 12.68 -4.11
N VAL A 61 4.49 12.42 -3.75
CA VAL A 61 3.99 12.71 -2.40
C VAL A 61 4.19 11.55 -1.43
N LEU A 62 4.74 10.43 -1.91
CA LEU A 62 4.97 9.24 -1.10
C LEU A 62 6.44 9.14 -0.70
N TRP A 63 6.70 8.55 0.46
CA TRP A 63 8.06 8.36 0.96
C TRP A 63 8.21 6.94 1.52
N PRO A 64 8.63 5.98 0.67
CA PRO A 64 8.60 4.56 1.03
C PRO A 64 9.82 4.06 1.80
N VAL A 65 10.32 4.82 2.75
CA VAL A 65 11.50 4.42 3.54
C VAL A 65 11.25 3.11 4.28
N GLY A 66 12.10 2.11 4.05
CA GLY A 66 11.95 0.78 4.62
C GLY A 66 10.80 -0.01 4.05
N GLN A 67 10.24 0.41 2.92
CA GLN A 67 9.01 -0.15 2.37
C GLN A 67 9.11 -0.37 0.87
N SER A 68 8.04 -0.85 0.28
CA SER A 68 7.95 -1.14 -1.15
C SER A 68 6.82 -0.36 -1.78
N VAL A 69 6.91 -0.14 -3.11
CA VAL A 69 5.90 0.57 -3.87
C VAL A 69 5.44 -0.28 -5.05
N VAL A 70 4.14 -0.36 -5.25
CA VAL A 70 3.55 -1.07 -6.37
C VAL A 70 2.48 -0.20 -7.02
N GLU A 71 2.35 -0.31 -8.34
CA GLU A 71 1.23 0.29 -9.06
C GLU A 71 0.07 -0.70 -9.13
N VAL A 72 -1.14 -0.20 -8.89
CA VAL A 72 -2.36 -0.97 -9.10
C VAL A 72 -3.31 -0.12 -9.95
N ALA A 73 -4.29 -0.77 -10.58
CA ALA A 73 -5.28 -0.06 -11.38
C ALA A 73 -6.06 0.93 -10.51
N ASP A 74 -6.34 2.11 -11.04
CA ASP A 74 -7.14 3.12 -10.35
C ASP A 74 -8.62 2.80 -10.52
N THR A 75 -9.10 1.83 -9.75
CA THR A 75 -10.48 1.36 -9.76
C THR A 75 -11.20 1.79 -8.49
N GLU A 76 -12.51 1.79 -8.54
CA GLU A 76 -13.33 2.07 -7.38
C GLU A 76 -13.01 1.13 -6.23
N GLU A 77 -12.79 -0.14 -6.53
CA GLU A 77 -12.45 -1.14 -5.53
C GLU A 77 -11.09 -0.86 -4.87
N ASN A 78 -10.07 -0.56 -5.67
CA ASN A 78 -8.74 -0.27 -5.12
C ASN A 78 -8.71 1.05 -4.35
N ARG A 79 -9.56 2.00 -4.69
CA ARG A 79 -9.67 3.26 -3.94
C ARG A 79 -10.24 3.12 -2.55
N LYS A 80 -10.82 1.99 -2.21
CA LYS A 80 -11.31 1.74 -0.86
C LYS A 80 -10.17 1.58 0.15
N ALA A 81 -9.00 1.21 -0.33
CA ALA A 81 -7.82 1.05 0.53
C ALA A 81 -7.38 2.40 1.09
N ASP A 82 -6.95 2.39 2.34
CA ASP A 82 -6.42 3.56 3.02
C ASP A 82 -5.27 3.17 3.94
N ILE A 83 -4.78 4.11 4.72
CA ILE A 83 -3.63 3.91 5.59
C ILE A 83 -4.00 3.62 7.04
N SER A 84 -5.20 3.12 7.27
CA SER A 84 -5.70 2.81 8.61
C SER A 84 -5.05 1.59 9.26
N GLY A 85 -4.34 0.78 8.47
CA GLY A 85 -3.79 -0.49 8.93
C GLY A 85 -4.68 -1.69 8.58
N ARG A 86 -5.85 -1.43 8.03
CA ARG A 86 -6.80 -2.47 7.64
C ARG A 86 -6.44 -3.15 6.32
N TRP A 87 -5.76 -2.44 5.44
CA TRP A 87 -5.53 -2.88 4.07
C TRP A 87 -4.09 -3.35 3.87
N GLY A 88 -3.93 -4.38 3.05
CA GLY A 88 -2.63 -4.92 2.72
C GLY A 88 -2.47 -5.18 1.24
N PHE A 89 -1.27 -5.57 0.85
CA PHE A 89 -0.95 -6.01 -0.50
C PHE A 89 -0.28 -7.38 -0.40
N ASP A 90 -0.85 -8.37 -1.09
CA ASP A 90 -0.41 -9.77 -0.98
C ASP A 90 0.63 -10.20 -2.03
N GLY A 91 1.15 -9.26 -2.80
CA GLY A 91 2.06 -9.52 -3.91
C GLY A 91 1.38 -9.44 -5.26
N GLU A 92 0.07 -9.49 -5.32
CA GLU A 92 -0.73 -9.43 -6.55
C GLU A 92 -1.81 -8.37 -6.50
N LYS A 93 -2.47 -8.22 -5.35
CA LYS A 93 -3.63 -7.34 -5.22
C LYS A 93 -3.75 -6.77 -3.81
N ILE A 94 -4.55 -5.72 -3.69
CA ILE A 94 -4.94 -5.15 -2.40
C ILE A 94 -5.91 -6.10 -1.72
N THR A 95 -5.68 -6.35 -0.43
CA THR A 95 -6.52 -7.24 0.38
C THR A 95 -7.04 -6.53 1.61
N ASP A 96 -8.22 -6.92 2.06
CA ASP A 96 -8.80 -6.44 3.30
C ASP A 96 -8.33 -7.34 4.44
N LEU A 97 -7.31 -6.91 5.15
CA LEU A 97 -6.69 -7.70 6.22
C LEU A 97 -7.66 -7.97 7.36
N LEU A 98 -8.51 -7.02 7.67
CA LEU A 98 -9.48 -7.18 8.75
C LEU A 98 -10.46 -8.32 8.46
N THR A 99 -11.00 -8.34 7.25
CA THR A 99 -11.92 -9.40 6.84
C THR A 99 -11.23 -10.75 6.79
N ALA A 100 -10.06 -10.81 6.18
CA ALA A 100 -9.33 -12.06 5.99
C ALA A 100 -8.88 -12.67 7.32
N GLU A 101 -8.33 -11.88 8.22
CA GLU A 101 -7.85 -12.36 9.51
C GLU A 101 -8.99 -12.79 10.42
N LYS A 102 -10.04 -11.99 10.47
CA LYS A 102 -11.21 -12.31 11.30
C LYS A 102 -11.89 -13.57 10.79
N ALA A 103 -12.05 -13.70 9.48
CA ALA A 103 -12.72 -14.87 8.91
C ALA A 103 -11.95 -16.16 9.19
N ARG A 104 -10.62 -16.13 9.23
CA ARG A 104 -9.81 -17.31 9.51
C ARG A 104 -9.95 -17.81 10.94
N GLY A 105 -10.21 -16.91 11.88
CA GLY A 105 -10.32 -17.24 13.28
C GLY A 105 -11.74 -17.41 13.80
N MET A 106 -12.75 -17.24 12.95
CA MET A 106 -14.15 -17.23 13.37
C MET A 106 -14.95 -18.41 12.85
N LYS A 107 -15.90 -18.87 13.66
CA LYS A 107 -16.94 -19.80 13.21
C LYS A 107 -18.04 -18.99 12.52
N GLY A 108 -18.94 -19.69 11.80
CA GLY A 108 -19.98 -19.03 11.01
C GLY A 108 -20.79 -17.99 11.75
N ASP A 109 -21.26 -18.33 12.96
CA ASP A 109 -22.06 -17.42 13.77
C ASP A 109 -21.28 -16.16 14.17
N GLU A 110 -20.00 -16.35 14.53
CA GLU A 110 -19.13 -15.26 14.92
C GLU A 110 -18.84 -14.33 13.76
N ILE A 111 -18.65 -14.90 12.57
CA ILE A 111 -18.43 -14.12 11.36
C ILE A 111 -19.63 -13.23 11.05
N ASN A 112 -20.84 -13.78 11.17
CA ASN A 112 -22.06 -13.03 10.91
C ASN A 112 -22.25 -11.88 11.90
N ALA A 113 -22.03 -12.14 13.18
CA ALA A 113 -22.13 -11.12 14.22
C ALA A 113 -21.10 -10.01 14.01
N TRP A 114 -19.87 -10.37 13.73
CA TRP A 114 -18.82 -9.41 13.46
C TRP A 114 -19.11 -8.56 12.23
N ARG A 115 -19.59 -9.21 11.17
CA ARG A 115 -19.92 -8.49 9.94
C ARG A 115 -21.02 -7.46 10.18
N ASN A 116 -22.03 -7.81 10.96
CA ASN A 116 -23.11 -6.88 11.31
C ASN A 116 -22.59 -5.69 12.12
N GLU A 117 -21.67 -5.93 13.05
CA GLU A 117 -21.04 -4.85 13.80
C GLU A 117 -20.27 -3.89 12.89
N MET A 118 -19.54 -4.43 11.92
CA MET A 118 -18.76 -3.62 11.01
C MET A 118 -19.63 -2.80 10.06
N GLU A 119 -20.75 -3.36 9.64
CA GLU A 119 -21.71 -2.63 8.83
C GLU A 119 -22.35 -1.48 9.62
N ALA A 120 -22.66 -1.71 10.88
CA ALA A 120 -23.21 -0.69 11.75
C ALA A 120 -22.21 0.45 12.00
N ALA A 121 -20.91 0.15 11.89
CA ALA A 121 -19.84 1.13 12.00
C ALA A 121 -19.47 1.78 10.66
N ASN A 122 -20.28 1.58 9.63
CA ASN A 122 -20.09 2.11 8.27
C ASN A 122 -18.92 1.54 7.52
N TYR A 123 -18.51 0.33 7.85
CA TYR A 123 -17.55 -0.38 7.02
C TYR A 123 -18.28 -1.07 5.89
N THR A 124 -17.74 -1.00 4.70
CA THR A 124 -18.33 -1.65 3.54
C THR A 124 -17.42 -2.75 3.06
N PHE A 125 -17.90 -3.96 3.11
CA PHE A 125 -17.13 -5.10 2.65
C PHE A 125 -17.53 -5.52 1.26
N GLU A 126 -18.79 -5.36 1.09
CA GLU A 126 -19.29 -5.70 -0.13
C GLU A 126 -20.26 -4.72 -0.51
N HIS A 127 -20.35 -4.17 -0.49
CA HIS A 127 -21.10 -3.56 -1.14
C HIS A 127 -21.04 -2.68 -1.63
N ASN A 128 -21.02 -2.61 -1.72
CA ASN A 128 -21.02 -1.94 -2.02
C ASN A 128 -21.14 -1.86 -2.98
N GLY A 129 -21.40 -2.12 -2.80
CA GLY A 129 -21.30 -2.18 -3.56
C GLY A 129 -21.73 -2.13 -4.07
#